data_cda0c81aaa5f58a4156456a28dbf24e4
#
_entry.id   cda0c81aaa5f58a4156456a28dbf24e4
#
_cell.length_a   1.000
_cell.length_b   1.000
_cell.length_c   1.000
_cell.angle_alpha   90.00
_cell.angle_beta   90.00
_cell.angle_gamma   90.00
#
_symmetry.space_group_name_H-M   'P 1'
#
loop_
_entity.id
_entity.type
_entity.pdbx_description
1 polymer ?
#
loop_
_entity_poly.entity_id
_entity_poly.type
_entity_poly.pdbx_seq_one_letter_code
_entity_poly.pdbx_strand_id
1 'polypeptide(L)'
;PNVWTYYQDNEPVSGILICCRVPENGSPYTRYVDIVTPMPWEKVAQWSDTKVGQRGEEYRAFKERKADECIALAETFIPELGDMVEARFSSTPLTYRDYTATPEGSAYGVRKDWHSPMMTLLTPKTPVPNLLLTGQSLTLHGLLGVSMTSLFTCAEILGKEAVYAITKTE
;
A
#
# COMPACT_ATOMS: atom_id res chain seq x y z
N PRO A 1 9.32 16.20 11.94
CA PRO A 1 9.26 14.74 12.08
C PRO A 1 9.80 14.10 10.80
N ASN A 2 10.66 13.14 10.93
CA ASN A 2 11.23 12.41 9.80
C ASN A 2 10.16 11.42 9.31
N VAL A 3 9.86 11.42 8.01
CA VAL A 3 8.87 10.50 7.39
C VAL A 3 9.14 9.03 7.77
N TRP A 4 10.38 8.66 7.98
CA TRP A 4 10.80 7.32 8.40
C TRP A 4 10.40 6.94 9.82
N THR A 5 10.20 7.91 10.71
CA THR A 5 9.74 7.67 12.09
C THR A 5 8.32 7.11 12.09
N TYR A 6 7.48 7.52 11.15
CA TYR A 6 6.11 7.00 11.02
C TYR A 6 6.03 5.52 10.66
N TYR A 7 7.05 4.97 10.02
CA TYR A 7 7.10 3.55 9.66
C TYR A 7 7.61 2.66 10.79
N GLN A 8 8.34 3.22 11.76
CA GLN A 8 8.97 2.47 12.83
C GLN A 8 8.16 2.53 14.13
N ASP A 9 7.58 3.67 14.44
CA ASP A 9 6.84 3.91 15.68
C ASP A 9 5.65 4.85 15.39
N ASN A 10 4.51 4.26 15.09
CA ASN A 10 3.25 4.96 14.82
C ASN A 10 2.23 4.66 15.93
N GLU A 11 2.66 4.85 17.19
CA GLU A 11 1.85 4.65 18.39
C GLU A 11 1.91 5.86 19.32
N PRO A 12 0.81 6.60 19.51
CA PRO A 12 -0.43 6.55 18.74
C PRO A 12 -0.21 6.94 17.27
N VAL A 13 -1.22 6.76 16.42
CA VAL A 13 -1.11 7.16 15.00
C VAL A 13 -0.72 8.62 14.88
N SER A 14 0.42 8.87 14.22
CA SER A 14 1.01 10.21 14.12
C SER A 14 1.19 10.69 12.68
N GLY A 15 0.96 9.80 11.70
CA GLY A 15 1.04 10.12 10.28
C GLY A 15 -0.04 9.40 9.49
N ILE A 16 -0.75 10.15 8.64
CA ILE A 16 -1.80 9.64 7.76
C ILE A 16 -1.70 10.26 6.37
N LEU A 17 -2.18 9.52 5.38
CA LEU A 17 -2.49 10.04 4.06
C LEU A 17 -4.01 10.04 3.92
N ILE A 18 -4.59 11.19 3.60
CA ILE A 18 -6.03 11.35 3.37
C ILE A 18 -6.27 11.47 1.87
N CYS A 19 -7.11 10.59 1.34
CA CYS A 19 -7.51 10.61 -0.06
C CYS A 19 -9.02 10.81 -0.17
N CYS A 20 -9.44 11.92 -0.74
CA CYS A 20 -10.84 12.20 -1.04
C CYS A 20 -11.13 11.84 -2.50
N ARG A 21 -12.10 10.99 -2.74
CA ARG A 21 -12.48 10.61 -4.11
C ARG A 21 -13.30 11.71 -4.75
N VAL A 22 -12.88 12.15 -5.94
CA VAL A 22 -13.65 13.10 -6.73
C VAL A 22 -14.93 12.43 -7.23
N PRO A 23 -16.11 12.99 -6.96
CA PRO A 23 -17.37 12.42 -7.42
C PRO A 23 -17.52 12.49 -8.95
N GLU A 24 -17.90 11.37 -9.57
CA GLU A 24 -18.12 11.29 -11.02
C GLU A 24 -19.28 12.18 -11.52
N ASN A 25 -20.22 12.47 -10.65
CA ASN A 25 -21.41 13.28 -10.97
C ASN A 25 -21.21 14.79 -10.87
N GLY A 26 -19.95 15.24 -10.68
CA GLY A 26 -19.62 16.66 -10.54
C GLY A 26 -20.06 17.30 -9.21
N SER A 27 -20.46 16.49 -8.21
CA SER A 27 -20.74 16.99 -6.86
C SER A 27 -19.48 17.67 -6.28
N PRO A 28 -19.61 18.80 -5.59
CA PRO A 28 -18.48 19.40 -4.86
C PRO A 28 -18.08 18.63 -3.59
N TYR A 29 -18.88 17.64 -3.18
CA TYR A 29 -18.68 16.87 -1.97
C TYR A 29 -18.31 15.42 -2.27
N THR A 30 -17.27 14.92 -1.63
CA THR A 30 -16.93 13.49 -1.65
C THR A 30 -17.86 12.68 -0.75
N ARG A 31 -18.09 11.43 -1.12
CA ARG A 31 -18.80 10.46 -0.28
C ARG A 31 -17.85 9.48 0.43
N TYR A 32 -16.61 9.41 -0.01
CA TYR A 32 -15.65 8.44 0.47
C TYR A 32 -14.34 9.14 0.77
N VAL A 33 -13.83 8.88 1.97
CA VAL A 33 -12.52 9.32 2.41
C VAL A 33 -11.72 8.07 2.79
N ASP A 34 -10.62 7.86 2.10
CA ASP A 34 -9.67 6.80 2.44
C ASP A 34 -8.56 7.41 3.31
N ILE A 35 -8.36 6.85 4.49
CA ILE A 35 -7.26 7.23 5.39
C ILE A 35 -6.28 6.07 5.44
N VAL A 36 -5.04 6.31 5.03
CA VAL A 36 -3.98 5.32 5.02
C VAL A 36 -2.91 5.71 6.04
N THR A 37 -2.53 4.76 6.87
CA THR A 37 -1.48 4.92 7.87
C THR A 37 -0.53 3.72 7.85
N PRO A 38 0.78 3.91 8.06
CA PRO A 38 1.72 2.80 8.20
C PRO A 38 1.40 1.93 9.43
N MET A 39 1.45 0.63 9.26
CA MET A 39 1.30 -0.34 10.35
C MET A 39 2.31 -1.48 10.17
N PRO A 40 3.31 -1.61 11.06
CA PRO A 40 4.22 -2.75 11.06
C PRO A 40 3.48 -4.08 11.29
N TRP A 41 3.96 -5.15 10.67
CA TRP A 41 3.41 -6.49 10.81
C TRP A 41 3.34 -6.96 12.26
N GLU A 42 4.33 -6.63 13.06
CA GLU A 42 4.46 -7.01 14.46
C GLU A 42 3.25 -6.60 15.31
N LYS A 43 2.57 -5.53 14.92
CA LYS A 43 1.35 -5.05 15.62
C LYS A 43 0.16 -5.98 15.47
N VAL A 44 0.16 -6.84 14.45
CA VAL A 44 -0.93 -7.76 14.15
C VAL A 44 -0.49 -9.24 14.10
N ALA A 45 0.80 -9.52 14.27
CA ALA A 45 1.38 -10.84 14.17
C ALA A 45 0.74 -11.87 15.13
N GLN A 46 0.32 -11.43 16.30
CA GLN A 46 -0.35 -12.28 17.29
C GLN A 46 -1.65 -12.92 16.78
N TRP A 47 -2.28 -12.34 15.76
CA TRP A 47 -3.49 -12.89 15.13
C TRP A 47 -3.20 -13.61 13.80
N SER A 48 -1.93 -13.88 13.48
CA SER A 48 -1.52 -14.44 12.19
C SER A 48 -2.14 -15.82 11.90
N ASP A 49 -2.35 -16.64 12.92
CA ASP A 49 -2.91 -17.98 12.80
C ASP A 49 -4.44 -18.01 12.78
N THR A 50 -5.07 -16.84 12.81
CA THR A 50 -6.53 -16.73 12.78
C THR A 50 -7.06 -16.52 11.35
N LYS A 51 -8.32 -16.90 11.12
CA LYS A 51 -8.99 -16.74 9.81
C LYS A 51 -9.76 -15.43 9.73
N VAL A 52 -9.98 -14.96 8.51
CA VAL A 52 -10.88 -13.83 8.22
C VAL A 52 -12.25 -14.07 8.87
N GLY A 53 -12.75 -13.06 9.56
CA GLY A 53 -14.04 -13.13 10.27
C GLY A 53 -14.02 -13.85 11.62
N GLN A 54 -12.91 -14.51 12.00
CA GLN A 54 -12.79 -15.33 13.23
C GLN A 54 -11.62 -14.90 14.13
N ARG A 55 -11.18 -13.63 14.04
CA ARG A 55 -10.02 -13.13 14.79
C ARG A 55 -10.32 -12.68 16.22
N GLY A 56 -11.56 -12.81 16.67
CA GLY A 56 -11.98 -12.48 18.02
C GLY A 56 -12.20 -11.00 18.30
N GLU A 57 -12.63 -10.72 19.52
CA GLU A 57 -13.03 -9.38 19.96
C GLU A 57 -11.84 -8.44 20.15
N GLU A 58 -10.71 -8.95 20.63
CA GLU A 58 -9.49 -8.16 20.82
C GLU A 58 -8.99 -7.55 19.52
N TYR A 59 -9.03 -8.33 18.42
CA TYR A 59 -8.65 -7.82 17.11
C TYR A 59 -9.62 -6.76 16.61
N ARG A 60 -10.93 -6.91 16.85
CA ARG A 60 -11.92 -5.90 16.50
C ARG A 60 -11.67 -4.62 17.28
N ALA A 61 -11.51 -4.72 18.58
CA ALA A 61 -11.21 -3.58 19.45
C ALA A 61 -9.91 -2.88 19.04
N PHE A 62 -8.89 -3.63 18.67
CA PHE A 62 -7.65 -3.06 18.12
C PHE A 62 -7.90 -2.25 16.85
N LYS A 63 -8.67 -2.79 15.89
CA LYS A 63 -9.01 -2.09 14.65
C LYS A 63 -9.82 -0.81 14.89
N GLU A 64 -10.83 -0.89 15.77
CA GLU A 64 -11.66 0.27 16.11
C GLU A 64 -10.82 1.37 16.75
N ARG A 65 -9.98 1.03 17.72
CA ARG A 65 -9.06 2.01 18.33
C ARG A 65 -8.16 2.69 17.29
N LYS A 66 -7.59 1.92 16.36
CA LYS A 66 -6.75 2.48 15.28
C LYS A 66 -7.53 3.35 14.30
N ALA A 67 -8.77 3.00 14.03
CA ALA A 67 -9.66 3.83 13.22
C ALA A 67 -9.99 5.15 13.95
N ASP A 68 -10.27 5.11 15.25
CA ASP A 68 -10.50 6.31 16.05
C ASP A 68 -9.27 7.23 16.08
N GLU A 69 -8.06 6.66 16.26
CA GLU A 69 -6.81 7.43 16.21
C GLU A 69 -6.61 8.11 14.83
N CYS A 70 -6.93 7.40 13.74
CA CYS A 70 -6.84 7.95 12.38
C CYS A 70 -7.85 9.09 12.16
N ILE A 71 -9.08 8.93 12.60
CA ILE A 71 -10.13 9.96 12.49
C ILE A 71 -9.74 11.18 13.33
N ALA A 72 -9.35 10.99 14.57
CA ALA A 72 -8.94 12.09 15.45
C ALA A 72 -7.75 12.88 14.86
N LEU A 73 -6.78 12.21 14.23
CA LEU A 73 -5.70 12.91 13.54
C LEU A 73 -6.20 13.63 12.28
N ALA A 74 -7.11 13.01 11.52
CA ALA A 74 -7.69 13.62 10.32
C ALA A 74 -8.52 14.87 10.66
N GLU A 75 -9.19 14.91 11.78
CA GLU A 75 -9.97 16.08 12.27
C GLU A 75 -9.12 17.33 12.50
N THR A 76 -7.81 17.17 12.70
CA THR A 76 -6.90 18.32 12.75
C THR A 76 -6.79 19.06 11.41
N PHE A 77 -7.17 18.42 10.30
CA PHE A 77 -7.15 18.96 8.95
C PHE A 77 -8.56 19.15 8.37
N ILE A 78 -9.49 18.29 8.75
CA ILE A 78 -10.89 18.32 8.33
C ILE A 78 -11.76 18.32 9.58
N PRO A 79 -12.07 19.51 10.13
CA PRO A 79 -12.89 19.63 11.33
C PRO A 79 -14.24 18.92 11.18
N GLU A 80 -14.73 18.33 12.27
CA GLU A 80 -16.02 17.63 12.33
C GLU A 80 -16.10 16.38 11.43
N LEU A 81 -14.97 15.83 10.95
CA LEU A 81 -14.96 14.64 10.11
C LEU A 81 -15.65 13.46 10.79
N GLY A 82 -15.40 13.26 12.07
CA GLY A 82 -16.00 12.17 12.86
C GLY A 82 -17.53 12.22 12.87
N ASP A 83 -18.10 13.41 12.97
CA ASP A 83 -19.56 13.61 12.98
C ASP A 83 -20.19 13.33 11.61
N MET A 84 -19.40 13.38 10.53
CA MET A 84 -19.85 13.10 9.17
C MET A 84 -19.75 11.62 8.79
N VAL A 85 -19.15 10.76 9.63
CA VAL A 85 -18.95 9.34 9.34
C VAL A 85 -20.22 8.55 9.58
N GLU A 86 -20.87 8.12 8.50
CA GLU A 86 -22.04 7.22 8.55
C GLU A 86 -21.64 5.75 8.73
N ALA A 87 -20.52 5.33 8.12
CA ALA A 87 -19.99 3.98 8.20
C ALA A 87 -18.47 3.97 7.99
N ARG A 88 -17.78 3.05 8.67
CA ARG A 88 -16.34 2.90 8.52
C ARG A 88 -15.93 1.44 8.35
N PHE A 89 -14.90 1.22 7.54
CA PHE A 89 -14.28 -0.06 7.30
C PHE A 89 -12.78 0.08 7.45
N SER A 90 -12.14 -0.88 8.07
CA SER A 90 -10.68 -0.83 8.27
C SER A 90 -10.02 -2.13 7.83
N SER A 91 -8.85 -2.00 7.22
CA SER A 91 -7.96 -3.09 6.82
C SER A 91 -6.65 -2.98 7.57
N THR A 92 -6.04 -4.12 7.85
CA THR A 92 -4.72 -4.22 8.49
C THR A 92 -3.78 -5.03 7.59
N PRO A 93 -2.49 -5.18 7.90
CA PRO A 93 -1.60 -6.09 7.19
C PRO A 93 -2.15 -7.52 7.05
N LEU A 94 -2.90 -8.02 8.04
CA LEU A 94 -3.58 -9.33 7.93
C LEU A 94 -4.63 -9.38 6.82
N THR A 95 -5.35 -8.30 6.60
CA THR A 95 -6.32 -8.21 5.51
C THR A 95 -5.60 -8.28 4.16
N TYR A 96 -4.53 -7.50 4.00
CA TYR A 96 -3.72 -7.55 2.78
C TYR A 96 -3.15 -8.93 2.53
N ARG A 97 -2.52 -9.56 3.53
CA ARG A 97 -2.00 -10.92 3.42
C ARG A 97 -3.07 -11.91 2.93
N ASP A 98 -4.24 -11.88 3.53
CA ASP A 98 -5.27 -12.88 3.28
C ASP A 98 -5.97 -12.71 1.92
N TYR A 99 -6.07 -11.47 1.42
CA TYR A 99 -6.75 -11.19 0.15
C TYR A 99 -5.80 -11.04 -1.04
N THR A 100 -4.54 -10.68 -0.82
CA THR A 100 -3.56 -10.47 -1.90
C THR A 100 -2.39 -11.45 -1.88
N ALA A 101 -2.33 -12.33 -0.87
CA ALA A 101 -1.25 -13.29 -0.66
C ALA A 101 0.15 -12.66 -0.56
N THR A 102 0.23 -11.37 -0.19
CA THR A 102 1.51 -10.70 0.00
C THR A 102 2.13 -11.07 1.35
N PRO A 103 3.43 -11.38 1.39
CA PRO A 103 4.11 -11.66 2.65
C PRO A 103 3.91 -10.54 3.66
N GLU A 104 3.54 -10.91 4.90
CA GLU A 104 3.31 -9.97 6.01
C GLU A 104 2.35 -8.80 5.67
N GLY A 105 1.49 -9.00 4.66
CA GLY A 105 0.52 -8.00 4.25
C GLY A 105 1.13 -6.73 3.64
N SER A 106 2.29 -6.85 2.99
CA SER A 106 2.91 -5.73 2.29
C SER A 106 1.98 -5.14 1.22
N ALA A 107 1.67 -3.85 1.34
CA ALA A 107 0.82 -3.16 0.38
C ALA A 107 1.56 -2.78 -0.92
N TYR A 108 2.87 -2.53 -0.83
CA TYR A 108 3.66 -1.94 -1.91
C TYR A 108 4.81 -2.83 -2.42
N GLY A 109 4.77 -4.12 -2.10
CA GLY A 109 5.82 -5.07 -2.50
C GLY A 109 7.08 -4.97 -1.65
N VAL A 110 8.22 -5.35 -2.22
CA VAL A 110 9.52 -5.35 -1.53
C VAL A 110 9.95 -3.92 -1.17
N ARG A 111 10.26 -3.71 0.10
CA ARG A 111 10.78 -2.43 0.59
C ARG A 111 12.08 -2.07 -0.13
N LYS A 112 12.15 -0.84 -0.65
CA LYS A 112 13.37 -0.30 -1.25
C LYS A 112 14.20 0.38 -0.18
N ASP A 113 15.43 -0.08 0.00
CA ASP A 113 16.36 0.47 0.98
C ASP A 113 17.33 1.42 0.28
N TRP A 114 17.24 2.70 0.61
CA TRP A 114 18.11 3.73 0.03
C TRP A 114 19.57 3.62 0.50
N HIS A 115 19.84 2.96 1.63
CA HIS A 115 21.20 2.65 2.07
C HIS A 115 21.85 1.51 1.27
N SER A 116 21.03 0.62 0.73
CA SER A 116 21.46 -0.54 -0.02
C SER A 116 20.58 -0.76 -1.26
N PRO A 117 20.53 0.20 -2.18
CA PRO A 117 19.59 0.15 -3.30
C PRO A 117 19.79 -1.08 -4.20
N MET A 118 21.03 -1.51 -4.39
CA MET A 118 21.35 -2.67 -5.23
C MET A 118 20.82 -3.99 -4.67
N MET A 119 20.57 -4.07 -3.37
CA MET A 119 20.01 -5.27 -2.73
C MET A 119 18.49 -5.34 -2.83
N THR A 120 17.84 -4.23 -3.07
CA THR A 120 16.38 -4.13 -3.05
C THR A 120 15.76 -3.78 -4.40
N LEU A 121 16.54 -3.32 -5.37
CA LEU A 121 16.12 -3.17 -6.76
C LEU A 121 16.31 -4.51 -7.48
N LEU A 122 15.21 -5.18 -7.75
CA LEU A 122 15.22 -6.47 -8.45
C LEU A 122 15.15 -6.24 -9.97
N THR A 123 15.82 -7.13 -10.71
CA THR A 123 15.74 -7.11 -12.18
C THR A 123 14.66 -8.06 -12.68
N PRO A 124 14.10 -7.83 -13.88
CA PRO A 124 13.16 -8.77 -14.49
C PRO A 124 13.77 -10.15 -14.72
N LYS A 125 15.07 -10.21 -15.01
CA LYS A 125 15.78 -11.44 -15.36
C LYS A 125 16.09 -12.28 -14.12
N THR A 126 15.77 -13.57 -14.17
CA THR A 126 16.11 -14.52 -13.10
C THR A 126 17.22 -15.49 -13.55
N PRO A 127 17.87 -16.20 -12.62
CA PRO A 127 18.78 -17.28 -12.94
C PRO A 127 18.09 -18.50 -13.62
N VAL A 128 16.76 -18.59 -13.52
CA VAL A 128 15.99 -19.70 -14.11
C VAL A 128 15.71 -19.36 -15.58
N PRO A 129 16.09 -20.23 -16.53
CA PRO A 129 15.82 -19.99 -17.94
C PRO A 129 14.32 -19.80 -18.23
N ASN A 130 14.00 -18.80 -19.06
CA ASN A 130 12.63 -18.45 -19.46
C ASN A 130 11.69 -18.01 -18.31
N LEU A 131 12.22 -17.73 -17.11
CA LEU A 131 11.46 -17.14 -16.02
C LEU A 131 11.84 -15.67 -15.87
N LEU A 132 10.86 -14.79 -16.09
CA LEU A 132 10.99 -13.36 -15.91
C LEU A 132 10.05 -12.90 -14.80
N LEU A 133 10.47 -11.86 -14.08
CA LEU A 133 9.67 -11.22 -13.05
C LEU A 133 9.13 -9.88 -13.57
N THR A 134 7.98 -9.49 -13.03
CA THR A 134 7.38 -8.18 -13.28
C THR A 134 6.60 -7.71 -12.04
N GLY A 135 6.12 -6.47 -12.05
CA GLY A 135 5.26 -5.94 -11.01
C GLY A 135 5.97 -5.05 -10.00
N GLN A 136 5.22 -4.64 -8.98
CA GLN A 136 5.63 -3.60 -8.03
C GLN A 136 6.84 -3.94 -7.16
N SER A 137 7.15 -5.21 -7.00
CA SER A 137 8.29 -5.63 -6.17
C SER A 137 9.65 -5.39 -6.81
N LEU A 138 9.74 -5.21 -8.14
CA LEU A 138 11.02 -5.06 -8.82
C LEU A 138 11.64 -3.68 -8.60
N THR A 139 10.98 -2.64 -9.09
CA THR A 139 11.54 -1.28 -9.06
C THR A 139 10.66 -0.33 -8.26
N LEU A 140 9.47 -0.03 -8.75
CA LEU A 140 8.54 0.94 -8.19
C LEU A 140 7.14 0.36 -8.08
N HIS A 141 6.40 0.82 -7.09
CA HIS A 141 4.99 0.50 -6.89
C HIS A 141 4.06 1.53 -7.58
N GLY A 142 2.77 1.26 -7.50
CA GLY A 142 1.74 2.10 -8.11
C GLY A 142 1.61 1.92 -9.61
N LEU A 143 0.63 2.57 -10.21
CA LEU A 143 0.29 2.40 -11.62
C LEU A 143 1.49 2.71 -12.54
N LEU A 144 2.13 3.85 -12.35
CA LEU A 144 3.30 4.25 -13.14
C LEU A 144 4.46 3.28 -12.95
N GLY A 145 4.78 2.92 -11.70
CA GLY A 145 5.89 2.02 -11.40
C GLY A 145 5.71 0.63 -12.01
N VAL A 146 4.52 0.07 -11.91
CA VAL A 146 4.20 -1.24 -12.51
C VAL A 146 4.22 -1.19 -14.04
N SER A 147 3.71 -0.12 -14.65
CA SER A 147 3.76 0.07 -16.10
C SER A 147 5.21 0.14 -16.62
N MET A 148 6.06 0.91 -15.93
CA MET A 148 7.48 0.97 -16.29
C MET A 148 8.19 -0.37 -16.11
N THR A 149 7.90 -1.09 -15.02
CA THR A 149 8.47 -2.42 -14.79
C THR A 149 8.05 -3.42 -15.87
N SER A 150 6.79 -3.32 -16.34
CA SER A 150 6.31 -4.15 -17.46
C SER A 150 7.09 -3.89 -18.75
N LEU A 151 7.40 -2.63 -19.04
CA LEU A 151 8.24 -2.28 -20.20
C LEU A 151 9.66 -2.86 -20.08
N PHE A 152 10.25 -2.82 -18.87
CA PHE A 152 11.55 -3.44 -18.63
C PHE A 152 11.50 -4.97 -18.86
N THR A 153 10.44 -5.63 -18.37
CA THR A 153 10.25 -7.06 -18.59
C THR A 153 10.04 -7.39 -20.07
N CYS A 154 9.24 -6.59 -20.79
CA CYS A 154 9.07 -6.73 -22.22
C CYS A 154 10.38 -6.52 -23.00
N ALA A 155 11.24 -5.62 -22.55
CA ALA A 155 12.52 -5.39 -23.19
C ALA A 155 13.48 -6.59 -23.08
N GLU A 156 13.35 -7.43 -22.05
CA GLU A 156 14.12 -8.68 -21.95
C GLU A 156 13.67 -9.73 -22.98
N ILE A 157 12.41 -9.66 -23.45
CA ILE A 157 11.84 -10.60 -24.43
C ILE A 157 12.03 -10.08 -25.86
N LEU A 158 11.67 -8.84 -26.11
CA LEU A 158 11.55 -8.24 -27.44
C LEU A 158 12.77 -7.42 -27.87
N GLY A 159 13.64 -7.10 -26.90
CA GLY A 159 14.73 -6.15 -27.10
C GLY A 159 14.31 -4.70 -26.81
N LYS A 160 15.27 -3.88 -26.42
CA LYS A 160 15.04 -2.48 -26.02
C LYS A 160 14.48 -1.62 -27.15
N GLU A 161 14.92 -1.84 -28.36
CA GLU A 161 14.49 -1.06 -29.54
C GLU A 161 13.01 -1.26 -29.86
N ALA A 162 12.50 -2.50 -29.73
CA ALA A 162 11.08 -2.79 -29.94
C ALA A 162 10.20 -2.08 -28.90
N VAL A 163 10.60 -2.09 -27.62
CA VAL A 163 9.86 -1.39 -26.57
C VAL A 163 9.93 0.12 -26.77
N TYR A 164 11.10 0.65 -27.14
CA TYR A 164 11.25 2.07 -27.43
C TYR A 164 10.37 2.54 -28.59
N ALA A 165 10.23 1.71 -29.64
CA ALA A 165 9.34 2.02 -30.76
C ALA A 165 7.86 2.08 -30.33
N ILE A 166 7.42 1.20 -29.42
CA ILE A 166 6.04 1.19 -28.88
C ILE A 166 5.76 2.42 -28.01
N THR A 167 6.77 2.90 -27.29
CA THR A 167 6.61 4.04 -26.36
C THR A 167 6.80 5.41 -27.02
N LYS A 168 7.31 5.46 -28.25
CA LYS A 168 7.29 6.69 -29.05
C LYS A 168 5.87 6.95 -29.52
N THR A 169 5.18 7.83 -28.83
CA THR A 169 4.03 8.52 -29.40
C THR A 169 4.54 9.61 -30.36
N GLU A 170 4.06 9.59 -31.63
CA GLU A 170 4.19 10.72 -32.55
C GLU A 170 3.48 11.96 -32.02
#